data_ede0205ed9adfde1e66e044b5aebd541
#
_entry.id   ede0205ed9adfde1e66e044b5aebd541
#
_cell.length_a   1.000
_cell.length_b   1.000
_cell.length_c   1.000
_cell.angle_alpha   90.00
_cell.angle_beta   90.00
_cell.angle_gamma   90.00
#
_symmetry.space_group_name_H-M   'P 1'
#
loop_
_entity.id
_entity.type
_entity.pdbx_description
1 polymer ?
#
loop_
_entity_poly.entity_id
_entity_poly.type
_entity_poly.pdbx_seq_one_letter_code
_entity_poly.pdbx_strand_id
1 'polypeptide(L)'
;RGHKIQYSPVKQYALEQNLPLLQPEKLKDEAFVKALREWKADLQIVVAFRMLPEVVWNMPRLGTFNLHASLLPQYRGAAPINWAVINGDTETGITTFFLKHEIDTGEVIQQVRVPIADTDNVEVVHDKLMVLGGKLVVETVDAILNGEVKPIPQEEMAVIGELRPAPKIFKDTCRIDWNQPAKKIYDFIRGLSPYPAAWSELITPDGETVVVKVFESEKINESHQLSVGTVVTDGKKYMKVA
;
A
#
# COMPACT_ATOMS: atom_id res chain seq x y z
N ARG A 1 -1.17 -32.71 -2.26
CA ARG A 1 0.01 -31.95 -1.78
C ARG A 1 -0.52 -30.95 -0.76
N GLY A 2 -0.28 -31.18 0.55
CA GLY A 2 -0.85 -30.40 1.64
C GLY A 2 -0.33 -28.97 1.65
N HIS A 3 -1.23 -28.02 1.54
CA HIS A 3 -0.92 -26.62 1.83
C HIS A 3 -0.65 -26.52 3.35
N LYS A 4 0.59 -26.22 3.74
CA LYS A 4 0.86 -25.79 5.12
C LYS A 4 0.14 -24.46 5.33
N ILE A 5 -0.71 -24.39 6.34
CA ILE A 5 -1.34 -23.13 6.77
C ILE A 5 -0.20 -22.23 7.26
N GLN A 6 -0.01 -21.13 6.54
CA GLN A 6 0.98 -20.11 6.92
C GLN A 6 0.25 -18.97 7.62
N TYR A 7 0.61 -18.70 8.86
CA TYR A 7 0.05 -17.58 9.61
C TYR A 7 0.70 -16.25 9.18
N SER A 8 -0.07 -15.17 9.26
CA SER A 8 0.51 -13.84 9.10
C SER A 8 1.50 -13.55 10.24
N PRO A 9 2.52 -12.69 10.03
CA PRO A 9 3.47 -12.32 11.08
C PRO A 9 2.79 -11.80 12.36
N VAL A 10 1.72 -11.00 12.22
CA VAL A 10 0.95 -10.47 13.36
C VAL A 10 0.28 -11.60 14.15
N LYS A 11 -0.33 -12.56 13.47
CA LYS A 11 -0.93 -13.73 14.16
C LYS A 11 0.13 -14.58 14.84
N GLN A 12 1.25 -14.83 14.18
CA GLN A 12 2.35 -15.59 14.74
C GLN A 12 2.87 -14.93 16.02
N TYR A 13 3.14 -13.63 15.98
CA TYR A 13 3.57 -12.87 17.15
C TYR A 13 2.54 -12.92 18.30
N ALA A 14 1.26 -12.76 17.99
CA ALA A 14 0.20 -12.82 19.00
C ALA A 14 0.15 -14.18 19.70
N LEU A 15 0.33 -15.29 18.94
CA LEU A 15 0.40 -16.63 19.51
C LEU A 15 1.65 -16.82 20.39
N GLU A 16 2.81 -16.36 19.94
CA GLU A 16 4.07 -16.41 20.69
C GLU A 16 4.01 -15.63 22.01
N GLN A 17 3.29 -14.51 22.01
CA GLN A 17 3.10 -13.67 23.19
C GLN A 17 1.85 -14.03 24.02
N ASN A 18 1.13 -15.12 23.67
CA ASN A 18 -0.11 -15.51 24.32
C ASN A 18 -1.18 -14.42 24.35
N LEU A 19 -1.23 -13.57 23.34
CA LEU A 19 -2.25 -12.53 23.21
C LEU A 19 -3.59 -13.14 22.74
N PRO A 20 -4.74 -12.69 23.30
CA PRO A 20 -6.04 -13.17 22.83
C PRO A 20 -6.26 -12.83 21.36
N LEU A 21 -6.84 -13.80 20.62
CA LEU A 21 -7.11 -13.66 19.18
C LEU A 21 -8.59 -13.87 18.89
N LEU A 22 -9.15 -13.00 18.05
CA LEU A 22 -10.45 -13.18 17.42
C LEU A 22 -10.27 -13.16 15.90
N GLN A 23 -10.82 -14.15 15.20
CA GLN A 23 -10.70 -14.29 13.75
C GLN A 23 -12.08 -14.57 13.13
N PRO A 24 -12.99 -13.58 13.14
CA PRO A 24 -14.33 -13.77 12.60
C PRO A 24 -14.31 -13.84 11.07
N GLU A 25 -15.13 -14.69 10.49
CA GLU A 25 -15.42 -14.67 9.06
C GLU A 25 -16.21 -13.41 8.68
N LYS A 26 -17.16 -13.03 9.53
CA LYS A 26 -18.01 -11.85 9.37
C LYS A 26 -17.81 -10.88 10.54
N LEU A 27 -17.38 -9.67 10.23
CA LEU A 27 -17.13 -8.62 11.24
C LEU A 27 -18.41 -8.09 11.92
N LYS A 28 -19.59 -8.42 11.39
CA LYS A 28 -20.91 -8.07 11.97
C LYS A 28 -21.51 -9.20 12.82
N ASP A 29 -20.81 -10.33 12.95
CA ASP A 29 -21.28 -11.45 13.76
C ASP A 29 -21.46 -11.01 15.22
N GLU A 30 -22.65 -11.33 15.79
CA GLU A 30 -23.01 -10.89 17.13
C GLU A 30 -22.11 -11.49 18.21
N ALA A 31 -21.70 -12.75 18.04
CA ALA A 31 -20.81 -13.43 18.98
C ALA A 31 -19.42 -12.80 18.96
N PHE A 32 -18.91 -12.43 17.77
CA PHE A 32 -17.66 -11.68 17.62
C PHE A 32 -17.76 -10.31 18.26
N VAL A 33 -18.80 -9.53 17.95
CA VAL A 33 -18.98 -8.18 18.52
C VAL A 33 -19.07 -8.23 20.05
N LYS A 34 -19.77 -9.23 20.58
CA LYS A 34 -19.86 -9.45 22.03
C LYS A 34 -18.49 -9.76 22.64
N ALA A 35 -17.77 -10.73 22.07
CA ALA A 35 -16.43 -11.09 22.54
C ALA A 35 -15.44 -9.92 22.48
N LEU A 36 -15.47 -9.13 21.40
CA LEU A 36 -14.65 -7.94 21.29
C LEU A 36 -14.98 -6.89 22.36
N ARG A 37 -16.27 -6.69 22.68
CA ARG A 37 -16.72 -5.78 23.73
C ARG A 37 -16.26 -6.20 25.11
N GLU A 38 -16.17 -7.49 25.36
CA GLU A 38 -15.66 -8.05 26.64
C GLU A 38 -14.19 -7.71 26.89
N TRP A 39 -13.41 -7.41 25.85
CA TRP A 39 -12.04 -6.92 26.00
C TRP A 39 -11.94 -5.52 26.62
N LYS A 40 -13.05 -4.74 26.61
CA LYS A 40 -13.13 -3.39 27.18
C LYS A 40 -11.97 -2.49 26.76
N ALA A 41 -11.56 -2.59 25.50
CA ALA A 41 -10.48 -1.79 24.97
C ALA A 41 -10.86 -0.30 24.96
N ASP A 42 -9.98 0.55 25.47
CA ASP A 42 -10.17 2.01 25.48
C ASP A 42 -9.87 2.63 24.11
N LEU A 43 -9.02 1.99 23.33
CA LEU A 43 -8.53 2.45 22.02
C LEU A 43 -8.40 1.25 21.08
N GLN A 44 -8.71 1.44 19.82
CA GLN A 44 -8.43 0.45 18.77
C GLN A 44 -7.45 1.00 17.74
N ILE A 45 -6.57 0.12 17.27
CA ILE A 45 -5.60 0.41 16.23
C ILE A 45 -5.88 -0.49 15.04
N VAL A 46 -5.97 0.10 13.86
CA VAL A 46 -6.27 -0.61 12.63
C VAL A 46 -5.10 -0.48 11.65
N VAL A 47 -4.64 -1.61 11.14
CA VAL A 47 -3.60 -1.67 10.12
C VAL A 47 -4.00 -2.70 9.07
N ALA A 48 -4.05 -2.31 7.80
CA ALA A 48 -4.35 -3.19 6.66
C ALA A 48 -5.59 -4.09 6.90
N PHE A 49 -6.78 -3.56 6.78
CA PHE A 49 -8.03 -4.21 7.18
C PHE A 49 -9.07 -4.32 6.04
N ARG A 50 -10.04 -5.19 6.26
CA ARG A 50 -11.33 -5.13 5.55
C ARG A 50 -12.16 -3.99 6.16
N MET A 51 -13.09 -3.41 5.37
CA MET A 51 -13.99 -2.36 5.89
C MET A 51 -14.65 -2.81 7.21
N LEU A 52 -14.32 -2.11 8.29
CA LEU A 52 -14.87 -2.37 9.62
C LEU A 52 -16.29 -1.78 9.72
N PRO A 53 -17.28 -2.53 10.22
CA PRO A 53 -18.59 -1.98 10.50
C PRO A 53 -18.52 -1.01 11.69
N GLU A 54 -19.44 -0.04 11.71
CA GLU A 54 -19.49 0.98 12.76
C GLU A 54 -19.57 0.40 14.17
N VAL A 55 -20.34 -0.67 14.36
CA VAL A 55 -20.45 -1.38 15.64
C VAL A 55 -19.12 -1.88 16.20
N VAL A 56 -18.11 -2.02 15.34
CA VAL A 56 -16.73 -2.42 15.73
C VAL A 56 -15.85 -1.19 15.94
N TRP A 57 -15.74 -0.30 14.93
CA TRP A 57 -14.78 0.80 15.05
C TRP A 57 -15.23 1.93 15.98
N ASN A 58 -16.53 2.07 16.23
CA ASN A 58 -17.07 3.10 17.14
C ASN A 58 -17.24 2.57 18.59
N MET A 59 -16.66 1.42 18.91
CA MET A 59 -16.81 0.77 20.21
C MET A 59 -15.98 1.41 21.32
N PRO A 60 -14.67 1.74 21.12
CA PRO A 60 -13.81 2.21 22.19
C PRO A 60 -14.03 3.71 22.49
N ARG A 61 -13.94 4.09 23.78
CA ARG A 61 -14.19 5.46 24.23
C ARG A 61 -13.18 6.49 23.72
N LEU A 62 -11.94 6.07 23.43
CA LEU A 62 -10.89 6.93 22.88
C LEU A 62 -10.83 6.88 21.35
N GLY A 63 -11.76 6.13 20.73
CA GLY A 63 -11.87 6.01 19.29
C GLY A 63 -11.03 4.89 18.70
N THR A 64 -11.06 4.84 17.39
CA THR A 64 -10.29 3.91 16.56
C THR A 64 -9.48 4.70 15.56
N PHE A 65 -8.18 4.47 15.50
CA PHE A 65 -7.34 5.08 14.48
C PHE A 65 -6.71 4.05 13.55
N ASN A 66 -6.41 4.49 12.35
CA ASN A 66 -5.72 3.70 11.32
C ASN A 66 -4.32 4.24 11.07
N LEU A 67 -3.39 3.35 10.76
CA LEU A 67 -2.11 3.67 10.15
C LEU A 67 -2.22 3.48 8.64
N HIS A 68 -2.17 4.58 7.89
CA HIS A 68 -2.27 4.61 6.43
C HIS A 68 -0.94 4.95 5.78
N ALA A 69 -0.59 4.24 4.73
CA ALA A 69 0.72 4.33 4.10
C ALA A 69 0.78 5.40 3.00
N SER A 70 0.31 6.60 3.31
CA SER A 70 0.46 7.80 2.47
C SER A 70 0.47 9.08 3.32
N LEU A 71 0.75 10.20 2.68
CA LEU A 71 0.52 11.55 3.24
C LEU A 71 -0.93 11.96 2.92
N LEU A 72 -1.89 11.55 3.76
CA LEU A 72 -3.28 11.96 3.59
C LEU A 72 -3.41 13.49 3.52
N PRO A 73 -4.29 14.04 2.71
CA PRO A 73 -5.37 13.38 1.94
C PRO A 73 -4.94 12.74 0.61
N GLN A 74 -3.65 12.72 0.26
CA GLN A 74 -3.16 12.03 -0.94
C GLN A 74 -3.28 10.51 -0.80
N TYR A 75 -3.61 9.82 -1.88
CA TYR A 75 -3.62 8.36 -1.97
C TYR A 75 -4.55 7.66 -0.98
N ARG A 76 -5.76 8.20 -0.76
CA ARG A 76 -6.82 7.45 -0.11
C ARG A 76 -7.12 6.19 -0.90
N GLY A 77 -7.26 5.03 -0.23
CA GLY A 77 -7.63 3.78 -0.87
C GLY A 77 -6.71 2.60 -0.56
N ALA A 78 -6.74 1.58 -1.44
CA ALA A 78 -6.27 0.24 -1.13
C ALA A 78 -4.76 0.00 -1.38
N ALA A 79 -4.10 0.81 -2.23
CA ALA A 79 -2.72 0.57 -2.66
C ALA A 79 -1.85 1.85 -2.66
N PRO A 80 -1.81 2.62 -1.55
CA PRO A 80 -1.16 3.93 -1.52
C PRO A 80 0.34 3.87 -1.86
N ILE A 81 1.07 2.88 -1.36
CA ILE A 81 2.51 2.74 -1.61
C ILE A 81 2.78 2.51 -3.10
N ASN A 82 2.05 1.57 -3.71
CA ASN A 82 2.21 1.28 -5.13
C ASN A 82 1.96 2.53 -5.99
N TRP A 83 0.86 3.24 -5.74
CA TRP A 83 0.49 4.40 -6.57
C TRP A 83 1.44 5.58 -6.41
N ALA A 84 2.01 5.80 -5.23
CA ALA A 84 3.05 6.82 -5.05
C ALA A 84 4.28 6.52 -5.93
N VAL A 85 4.74 5.26 -5.95
CA VAL A 85 5.88 4.84 -6.76
C VAL A 85 5.54 4.82 -8.26
N ILE A 86 4.37 4.28 -8.66
CA ILE A 86 3.90 4.27 -10.06
C ILE A 86 3.80 5.69 -10.64
N ASN A 87 3.35 6.65 -9.84
CA ASN A 87 3.25 8.04 -10.26
C ASN A 87 4.59 8.78 -10.29
N GLY A 88 5.68 8.14 -9.85
CA GLY A 88 7.00 8.71 -9.85
C GLY A 88 7.21 9.80 -8.79
N ASP A 89 6.46 9.74 -7.69
CA ASP A 89 6.63 10.66 -6.58
C ASP A 89 8.02 10.46 -5.94
N THR A 90 8.60 11.56 -5.50
CA THR A 90 9.91 11.56 -4.81
C THR A 90 9.76 11.50 -3.28
N GLU A 91 8.53 11.55 -2.80
CA GLU A 91 8.17 11.51 -1.39
C GLU A 91 6.83 10.81 -1.20
N THR A 92 6.72 10.06 -0.13
CA THR A 92 5.47 9.54 0.42
C THR A 92 5.49 9.69 1.94
N GLY A 93 4.67 8.94 2.66
CA GLY A 93 4.72 8.94 4.11
C GLY A 93 3.72 8.00 4.73
N ILE A 94 3.55 8.19 6.01
CA ILE A 94 2.57 7.49 6.84
C ILE A 94 1.74 8.50 7.61
N THR A 95 0.48 8.17 7.78
CA THR A 95 -0.50 9.00 8.50
C THR A 95 -1.24 8.13 9.51
N THR A 96 -1.33 8.59 10.76
CA THR A 96 -2.33 8.09 11.69
C THR A 96 -3.54 9.03 11.69
N PHE A 97 -4.75 8.47 11.63
CA PHE A 97 -6.00 9.25 11.58
C PHE A 97 -7.15 8.49 12.22
N PHE A 98 -8.10 9.20 12.82
CA PHE A 98 -9.29 8.58 13.38
C PHE A 98 -10.23 8.07 12.29
N LEU A 99 -10.86 6.92 12.49
CA LEU A 99 -11.84 6.39 11.55
C LEU A 99 -13.12 7.21 11.57
N LYS A 100 -13.71 7.37 10.38
CA LYS A 100 -15.04 7.90 10.11
C LYS A 100 -15.82 6.93 9.19
N HIS A 101 -17.06 7.26 8.86
CA HIS A 101 -17.89 6.45 7.95
C HIS A 101 -17.28 6.32 6.54
N GLU A 102 -16.69 7.40 6.03
CA GLU A 102 -16.08 7.42 4.72
C GLU A 102 -14.63 6.92 4.79
N ILE A 103 -14.23 6.16 3.77
CA ILE A 103 -12.90 5.53 3.72
C ILE A 103 -11.80 6.59 3.69
N ASP A 104 -10.86 6.47 4.62
CA ASP A 104 -9.64 7.28 4.73
C ASP A 104 -9.86 8.80 4.78
N THR A 105 -11.02 9.25 5.29
CA THR A 105 -11.37 10.69 5.38
C THR A 105 -11.32 11.25 6.80
N GLY A 106 -11.03 10.44 7.80
CA GLY A 106 -11.00 10.88 9.19
C GLY A 106 -9.90 11.90 9.48
N GLU A 107 -10.00 12.53 10.66
CA GLU A 107 -9.07 13.58 11.07
C GLU A 107 -7.68 13.02 11.33
N VAL A 108 -6.68 13.69 10.78
CA VAL A 108 -5.27 13.30 10.88
C VAL A 108 -4.75 13.60 12.29
N ILE A 109 -4.09 12.61 12.88
CA ILE A 109 -3.45 12.74 14.19
C ILE A 109 -1.99 13.12 14.01
N GLN A 110 -1.25 12.32 13.24
CA GLN A 110 0.18 12.54 13.00
C GLN A 110 0.56 12.11 11.59
N GLN A 111 1.61 12.71 11.04
CA GLN A 111 2.20 12.32 9.75
C GLN A 111 3.72 12.31 9.81
N VAL A 112 4.32 11.36 9.10
CA VAL A 112 5.75 11.29 8.86
C VAL A 112 6.02 11.19 7.37
N ARG A 113 6.92 12.03 6.86
CA ARG A 113 7.35 12.06 5.46
C ARG A 113 8.52 11.12 5.23
N VAL A 114 8.53 10.45 4.09
CA VAL A 114 9.56 9.47 3.71
C VAL A 114 9.97 9.69 2.26
N PRO A 115 11.25 9.91 1.96
CA PRO A 115 11.72 10.08 0.60
C PRO A 115 11.65 8.76 -0.17
N ILE A 116 11.31 8.85 -1.47
CA ILE A 116 11.38 7.77 -2.44
C ILE A 116 12.57 8.07 -3.37
N ALA A 117 13.60 7.23 -3.33
CA ALA A 117 14.69 7.33 -4.29
C ALA A 117 14.24 6.83 -5.68
N ASP A 118 14.89 7.32 -6.74
CA ASP A 118 14.57 6.91 -8.11
C ASP A 118 14.75 5.39 -8.36
N THR A 119 15.57 4.74 -7.54
CA THR A 119 15.81 3.29 -7.59
C THR A 119 14.97 2.48 -6.62
N ASP A 120 14.19 3.11 -5.74
CA ASP A 120 13.34 2.38 -4.81
C ASP A 120 12.18 1.73 -5.55
N ASN A 121 11.97 0.43 -5.36
CA ASN A 121 10.75 -0.25 -5.74
C ASN A 121 9.72 -0.22 -4.61
N VAL A 122 8.52 -0.77 -4.83
CA VAL A 122 7.46 -0.75 -3.81
C VAL A 122 7.84 -1.52 -2.54
N GLU A 123 8.63 -2.57 -2.63
CA GLU A 123 9.10 -3.34 -1.46
C GLU A 123 10.00 -2.51 -0.56
N VAL A 124 10.99 -1.82 -1.15
CA VAL A 124 11.91 -0.94 -0.40
C VAL A 124 11.13 0.18 0.30
N VAL A 125 10.17 0.79 -0.39
CA VAL A 125 9.33 1.85 0.21
C VAL A 125 8.46 1.26 1.32
N HIS A 126 7.83 0.11 1.10
CA HIS A 126 7.04 -0.61 2.11
C HIS A 126 7.86 -0.86 3.39
N ASP A 127 9.08 -1.36 3.26
CA ASP A 127 9.91 -1.70 4.41
C ASP A 127 10.33 -0.46 5.21
N LYS A 128 10.64 0.66 4.51
CA LYS A 128 10.87 1.95 5.18
C LYS A 128 9.63 2.40 5.98
N LEU A 129 8.44 2.33 5.36
CA LEU A 129 7.19 2.75 5.99
C LEU A 129 6.77 1.81 7.13
N MET A 130 7.03 0.51 7.02
CA MET A 130 6.74 -0.48 8.05
C MET A 130 7.50 -0.17 9.35
N VAL A 131 8.80 0.09 9.26
CA VAL A 131 9.63 0.41 10.45
C VAL A 131 9.20 1.72 11.11
N LEU A 132 8.98 2.77 10.31
CA LEU A 132 8.54 4.07 10.82
C LEU A 132 7.10 4.03 11.32
N GLY A 133 6.23 3.25 10.66
CA GLY A 133 4.84 3.08 11.04
C GLY A 133 4.68 2.46 12.42
N GLY A 134 5.49 1.44 12.75
CA GLY A 134 5.48 0.85 14.08
C GLY A 134 5.82 1.87 15.18
N LYS A 135 6.80 2.76 14.95
CA LYS A 135 7.15 3.84 15.87
C LYS A 135 6.02 4.86 15.99
N LEU A 136 5.49 5.32 14.85
CA LEU A 136 4.43 6.32 14.81
C LEU A 136 3.15 5.83 15.51
N VAL A 137 2.82 4.55 15.41
CA VAL A 137 1.67 3.97 16.15
C VAL A 137 1.86 4.10 17.65
N VAL A 138 3.04 3.77 18.18
CA VAL A 138 3.32 3.90 19.63
C VAL A 138 3.23 5.36 20.05
N GLU A 139 3.88 6.28 19.33
CA GLU A 139 3.82 7.72 19.61
C GLU A 139 2.38 8.26 19.57
N THR A 140 1.57 7.78 18.61
CA THR A 140 0.15 8.15 18.50
C THR A 140 -0.66 7.65 19.70
N VAL A 141 -0.42 6.41 20.14
CA VAL A 141 -1.08 5.85 21.34
C VAL A 141 -0.75 6.68 22.57
N ASP A 142 0.52 6.99 22.78
CA ASP A 142 0.97 7.79 23.94
C ASP A 142 0.33 9.18 23.92
N ALA A 143 0.31 9.85 22.77
CA ALA A 143 -0.31 11.15 22.60
C ALA A 143 -1.83 11.12 22.88
N ILE A 144 -2.55 10.08 22.42
CA ILE A 144 -3.98 9.93 22.71
C ILE A 144 -4.22 9.70 24.20
N LEU A 145 -3.45 8.83 24.85
CA LEU A 145 -3.60 8.52 26.27
C LEU A 145 -3.30 9.72 27.15
N ASN A 146 -2.36 10.58 26.76
CA ASN A 146 -2.00 11.80 27.47
C ASN A 146 -2.97 12.97 27.18
N GLY A 147 -3.90 12.82 26.24
CA GLY A 147 -4.81 13.90 25.83
C GLY A 147 -4.11 15.05 25.08
N GLU A 148 -2.98 14.78 24.43
CA GLU A 148 -2.16 15.77 23.73
C GLU A 148 -2.53 15.90 22.24
N VAL A 149 -3.46 15.07 21.74
CA VAL A 149 -3.85 15.01 20.34
C VAL A 149 -4.75 16.18 19.96
N LYS A 150 -4.42 16.85 18.87
CA LYS A 150 -5.23 17.85 18.19
C LYS A 150 -5.47 17.39 16.74
N PRO A 151 -6.49 16.56 16.50
CA PRO A 151 -6.76 16.04 15.17
C PRO A 151 -7.09 17.17 14.19
N ILE A 152 -6.58 17.04 12.96
CA ILE A 152 -6.76 18.04 11.91
C ILE A 152 -7.66 17.45 10.83
N PRO A 153 -8.79 18.12 10.50
CA PRO A 153 -9.61 17.74 9.35
C PRO A 153 -8.77 17.74 8.06
N GLN A 154 -8.93 16.72 7.22
CA GLN A 154 -8.11 16.60 6.01
C GLN A 154 -8.36 17.72 4.99
N GLU A 155 -9.54 18.32 5.01
CA GLU A 155 -9.91 19.49 4.20
C GLU A 155 -9.16 20.78 4.60
N GLU A 156 -8.63 20.84 5.82
CA GLU A 156 -7.82 21.96 6.31
C GLU A 156 -6.32 21.76 6.03
N MET A 157 -5.94 20.58 5.54
CA MET A 157 -4.54 20.27 5.27
C MET A 157 -4.10 20.89 3.94
N ALA A 158 -2.91 21.46 3.93
CA ALA A 158 -2.31 21.97 2.70
C ALA A 158 -1.99 20.80 1.75
N VAL A 159 -2.54 20.86 0.54
CA VAL A 159 -2.29 19.88 -0.53
C VAL A 159 -1.47 20.53 -1.62
N ILE A 160 -0.37 19.88 -1.98
CA ILE A 160 0.44 20.29 -3.14
C ILE A 160 -0.06 19.49 -4.35
N GLY A 161 -0.58 20.22 -5.35
CA GLY A 161 -1.08 19.62 -6.58
C GLY A 161 -2.48 19.00 -6.45
N GLU A 162 -2.82 18.12 -7.39
CA GLU A 162 -4.12 17.46 -7.45
C GLU A 162 -4.16 16.23 -6.53
N LEU A 163 -5.32 15.99 -5.89
CA LEU A 163 -5.53 14.79 -5.09
C LEU A 163 -5.63 13.56 -5.99
N ARG A 164 -4.79 12.58 -5.71
CA ARG A 164 -4.74 11.31 -6.43
C ARG A 164 -5.25 10.17 -5.54
N PRO A 165 -6.19 9.35 -6.02
CA PRO A 165 -6.64 8.16 -5.31
C PRO A 165 -5.64 7.01 -5.44
N ALA A 166 -5.77 6.03 -4.54
CA ALA A 166 -5.00 4.79 -4.58
C ALA A 166 -5.92 3.56 -4.73
N PRO A 167 -6.56 3.37 -5.89
CA PRO A 167 -7.48 2.26 -6.08
C PRO A 167 -6.77 0.91 -5.97
N LYS A 168 -7.55 -0.13 -5.70
CA LYS A 168 -7.05 -1.50 -5.67
C LYS A 168 -6.46 -1.89 -7.03
N ILE A 169 -5.30 -2.54 -6.99
CA ILE A 169 -4.59 -3.02 -8.16
C ILE A 169 -5.08 -4.43 -8.50
N PHE A 170 -5.48 -4.64 -9.75
CA PHE A 170 -5.90 -5.91 -10.31
C PHE A 170 -4.90 -6.38 -11.37
N LYS A 171 -4.99 -7.64 -11.78
CA LYS A 171 -4.09 -8.20 -12.79
C LYS A 171 -4.03 -7.35 -14.06
N ASP A 172 -5.19 -6.91 -14.56
CA ASP A 172 -5.25 -6.11 -15.80
C ASP A 172 -4.60 -4.73 -15.65
N THR A 173 -4.68 -4.14 -14.44
CA THR A 173 -3.98 -2.88 -14.11
C THR A 173 -2.46 -3.02 -14.22
N CYS A 174 -1.91 -4.23 -14.08
CA CYS A 174 -0.47 -4.48 -14.09
C CYS A 174 0.10 -4.68 -15.50
N ARG A 175 -0.72 -4.59 -16.56
CA ARG A 175 -0.24 -4.70 -17.94
C ARG A 175 0.53 -3.45 -18.34
N ILE A 176 1.74 -3.63 -18.88
CA ILE A 176 2.58 -2.52 -19.33
C ILE A 176 1.99 -1.89 -20.58
N ASP A 177 1.81 -0.57 -20.57
CA ASP A 177 1.51 0.24 -21.75
C ASP A 177 2.82 0.81 -22.32
N TRP A 178 3.32 0.19 -23.37
CA TRP A 178 4.57 0.60 -24.01
C TRP A 178 4.48 1.94 -24.76
N ASN A 179 3.29 2.53 -24.92
CA ASN A 179 3.12 3.87 -25.51
C ASN A 179 3.44 4.99 -24.52
N GLN A 180 3.72 4.68 -23.25
CA GLN A 180 4.09 5.67 -22.24
C GLN A 180 5.59 6.02 -22.35
N PRO A 181 5.99 7.21 -21.90
CA PRO A 181 7.40 7.57 -21.78
C PRO A 181 8.19 6.57 -20.94
N ALA A 182 9.46 6.31 -21.28
CA ALA A 182 10.33 5.35 -20.59
C ALA A 182 10.36 5.56 -19.05
N LYS A 183 10.37 6.81 -18.58
CA LYS A 183 10.30 7.11 -17.14
C LYS A 183 9.01 6.59 -16.50
N LYS A 184 7.87 6.75 -17.16
CA LYS A 184 6.58 6.25 -16.64
C LYS A 184 6.52 4.73 -16.63
N ILE A 185 7.05 4.07 -17.66
CA ILE A 185 7.13 2.60 -17.70
C ILE A 185 8.05 2.09 -16.59
N TYR A 186 9.19 2.73 -16.39
CA TYR A 186 10.12 2.41 -15.32
C TYR A 186 9.47 2.53 -13.94
N ASP A 187 8.79 3.66 -13.66
CA ASP A 187 8.08 3.87 -12.39
C ASP A 187 6.94 2.88 -12.19
N PHE A 188 6.24 2.54 -13.27
CA PHE A 188 5.19 1.52 -13.25
C PHE A 188 5.73 0.15 -12.87
N ILE A 189 6.84 -0.28 -13.47
CA ILE A 189 7.47 -1.57 -13.19
C ILE A 189 7.94 -1.61 -11.72
N ARG A 190 8.72 -0.62 -11.26
CA ARG A 190 9.22 -0.59 -9.89
C ARG A 190 8.11 -0.43 -8.85
N GLY A 191 7.01 0.27 -9.19
CA GLY A 191 5.84 0.44 -8.33
C GLY A 191 4.98 -0.81 -8.20
N LEU A 192 5.20 -1.83 -9.03
CA LEU A 192 4.56 -3.14 -8.97
C LEU A 192 5.51 -4.28 -8.56
N SER A 193 6.80 -4.01 -8.38
CA SER A 193 7.81 -5.02 -8.08
C SER A 193 8.13 -5.10 -6.58
N PRO A 194 8.23 -6.30 -6.02
CA PRO A 194 8.16 -7.61 -6.67
C PRO A 194 6.73 -8.16 -6.84
N TYR A 195 5.74 -7.55 -6.21
CA TYR A 195 4.36 -8.00 -6.25
C TYR A 195 3.38 -6.83 -6.38
N PRO A 196 2.35 -6.95 -7.24
CA PRO A 196 1.92 -8.13 -8.05
C PRO A 196 2.77 -8.41 -9.29
N ALA A 197 3.72 -7.59 -9.63
CA ALA A 197 4.58 -7.52 -10.80
C ALA A 197 3.86 -6.98 -12.05
N ALA A 198 4.55 -6.09 -12.77
CA ALA A 198 4.14 -5.67 -14.10
C ALA A 198 4.28 -6.84 -15.08
N TRP A 199 3.43 -6.88 -16.11
CA TRP A 199 3.47 -7.92 -17.10
C TRP A 199 3.20 -7.39 -18.52
N SER A 200 3.68 -8.13 -19.51
CA SER A 200 3.42 -7.88 -20.93
C SER A 200 3.28 -9.17 -21.70
N GLU A 201 2.82 -9.07 -22.93
CA GLU A 201 2.81 -10.16 -23.91
C GLU A 201 4.00 -9.98 -24.83
N LEU A 202 4.79 -11.03 -24.97
CA LEU A 202 5.90 -11.15 -25.92
C LEU A 202 5.47 -12.03 -27.07
N ILE A 203 5.58 -11.53 -28.29
CA ILE A 203 5.37 -12.32 -29.51
C ILE A 203 6.73 -12.87 -29.91
N THR A 204 6.84 -14.21 -29.96
CA THR A 204 8.05 -14.90 -30.34
C THR A 204 8.21 -14.90 -31.88
N PRO A 205 9.41 -15.18 -32.45
CA PRO A 205 9.65 -15.19 -33.88
C PRO A 205 8.76 -16.19 -34.68
N ASP A 206 8.30 -17.26 -34.03
CA ASP A 206 7.38 -18.25 -34.57
C ASP A 206 5.89 -17.87 -34.41
N GLY A 207 5.63 -16.67 -33.86
CA GLY A 207 4.28 -16.10 -33.75
C GLY A 207 3.51 -16.52 -32.49
N GLU A 208 4.13 -17.23 -31.56
CA GLU A 208 3.50 -17.56 -30.26
C GLU A 208 3.47 -16.35 -29.32
N THR A 209 2.42 -16.25 -28.51
CA THR A 209 2.28 -15.22 -27.49
C THR A 209 2.62 -15.80 -26.14
N VAL A 210 3.62 -15.21 -25.49
CA VAL A 210 4.07 -15.59 -24.14
C VAL A 210 3.85 -14.44 -23.16
N VAL A 211 3.19 -14.71 -22.04
CA VAL A 211 3.06 -13.72 -20.97
C VAL A 211 4.33 -13.71 -20.13
N VAL A 212 4.96 -12.53 -20.03
CA VAL A 212 6.18 -12.31 -19.24
C VAL A 212 5.90 -11.34 -18.10
N LYS A 213 6.47 -11.61 -16.94
CA LYS A 213 6.50 -10.66 -15.81
C LYS A 213 7.82 -9.91 -15.82
N VAL A 214 7.74 -8.61 -15.58
CA VAL A 214 8.90 -7.72 -15.53
C VAL A 214 9.04 -7.22 -14.10
N PHE A 215 10.14 -7.56 -13.47
CA PHE A 215 10.42 -7.20 -12.07
C PHE A 215 11.39 -6.03 -11.95
N GLU A 216 12.26 -5.87 -12.94
CA GLU A 216 13.34 -4.88 -12.91
C GLU A 216 13.58 -4.34 -14.32
N SER A 217 13.91 -3.07 -14.42
CA SER A 217 14.20 -2.41 -15.69
C SER A 217 15.14 -1.23 -15.50
N GLU A 218 15.76 -0.81 -16.59
CA GLU A 218 16.57 0.39 -16.66
C GLU A 218 15.99 1.36 -17.71
N LYS A 219 16.13 2.66 -17.46
CA LYS A 219 15.76 3.70 -18.44
C LYS A 219 16.94 3.97 -19.35
N ILE A 220 16.72 3.84 -20.64
CA ILE A 220 17.74 4.16 -21.66
C ILE A 220 17.18 5.28 -22.54
N ASN A 221 17.90 6.40 -22.63
CA ASN A 221 17.58 7.52 -23.50
C ASN A 221 18.45 7.41 -24.75
N GLU A 222 17.96 6.64 -25.74
CA GLU A 222 18.60 6.50 -27.05
C GLU A 222 17.63 6.99 -28.14
N SER A 223 18.14 7.73 -29.12
CA SER A 223 17.35 8.06 -30.31
C SER A 223 17.26 6.85 -31.24
N HIS A 224 16.08 6.43 -31.60
CA HIS A 224 15.83 5.30 -32.47
C HIS A 224 14.62 5.57 -33.41
N GLN A 225 14.50 4.76 -34.46
CA GLN A 225 13.37 4.79 -35.40
C GLN A 225 12.49 3.51 -35.32
N LEU A 226 12.63 2.76 -34.25
CA LEU A 226 11.86 1.52 -34.03
C LEU A 226 10.43 1.86 -33.62
N SER A 227 9.48 1.05 -34.02
CA SER A 227 8.09 1.16 -33.56
C SER A 227 8.01 0.82 -32.09
N VAL A 228 7.08 1.48 -31.39
CA VAL A 228 6.79 1.20 -29.98
C VAL A 228 6.53 -0.28 -29.74
N GLY A 229 7.10 -0.83 -28.69
CA GLY A 229 6.99 -2.25 -28.34
C GLY A 229 7.93 -3.18 -29.12
N THR A 230 8.78 -2.65 -30.01
CA THR A 230 9.78 -3.47 -30.69
C THR A 230 10.82 -3.97 -29.69
N VAL A 231 11.02 -5.30 -29.68
CA VAL A 231 12.01 -5.95 -28.82
C VAL A 231 13.34 -6.07 -29.55
N VAL A 232 14.40 -5.61 -28.90
CA VAL A 232 15.79 -5.77 -29.33
C VAL A 232 16.53 -6.58 -28.28
N THR A 233 17.16 -7.68 -28.65
CA THR A 233 17.86 -8.56 -27.74
C THR A 233 19.08 -9.22 -28.42
N ASP A 234 20.09 -9.56 -27.63
CA ASP A 234 21.19 -10.43 -28.07
C ASP A 234 20.91 -11.92 -27.81
N GLY A 235 19.72 -12.23 -27.32
CA GLY A 235 19.26 -13.57 -26.98
C GLY A 235 19.95 -14.18 -25.75
N LYS A 236 20.76 -13.42 -25.00
CA LYS A 236 21.55 -13.92 -23.87
C LYS A 236 21.58 -13.02 -22.65
N LYS A 237 21.87 -11.73 -22.80
CA LYS A 237 22.21 -10.83 -21.69
C LYS A 237 21.20 -9.73 -21.46
N TYR A 238 20.54 -9.25 -22.52
CA TYR A 238 19.62 -8.15 -22.42
C TYR A 238 18.41 -8.29 -23.33
N MET A 239 17.36 -7.61 -22.96
CA MET A 239 16.18 -7.32 -23.78
C MET A 239 15.86 -5.84 -23.60
N LYS A 240 15.83 -5.10 -24.72
CA LYS A 240 15.38 -3.70 -24.76
C LYS A 240 14.03 -3.65 -25.46
N VAL A 241 13.18 -2.73 -25.02
CA VAL A 241 11.89 -2.45 -25.66
C VAL A 241 11.88 -0.97 -26.05
N ALA A 242 11.52 -0.72 -27.33
CA ALA A 242 11.46 0.63 -27.90
C ALA A 242 10.13 1.32 -27.57
#